data_05b321daf521bff0a6df86083bf79126
#
_entry.id   05b321daf521bff0a6df86083bf79126
#
_cell.length_a   1.000
_cell.length_b   1.000
_cell.length_c   1.000
_cell.angle_alpha   90.00
_cell.angle_beta   90.00
_cell.angle_gamma   90.00
#
_symmetry.space_group_name_H-M   'P 1'
#
loop_
_entity.id
_entity.type
_entity.pdbx_description
1 polymer ?
#
loop_
_entity_poly.entity_id
_entity_poly.type
_entity_poly.pdbx_seq_one_letter_code
_entity_poly.pdbx_strand_id
1 'polypeptide(L)'
;MVISASRGTIYEKNGDIMAISYSTETVFVDPKAIASWVEKQEQAIEEAAEAAAENGKSYTPPEILDQAYIARGLSRILDVEEETIPEHLENTANRYWEVKKKVDQDVADEVRRFINGEIDEEGNQLTTTDADGNTVLISTGGRPKRLQGISLLPDTKRLYPFGSLAGNVMGFVNASNVGAYGLEAAYDDVLSGSTGLTITPINANST
;
A
#
# COMPACT_ATOMS: atom_id res chain seq x y z
N MET A 1 12.08 7.14 -10.74
CA MET A 1 11.16 6.01 -10.59
C MET A 1 10.76 5.54 -11.99
N VAL A 2 10.84 4.25 -12.24
CA VAL A 2 10.41 3.65 -13.52
C VAL A 2 8.92 3.38 -13.43
N ILE A 3 8.13 3.84 -14.40
CA ILE A 3 6.69 3.58 -14.48
C ILE A 3 6.47 2.63 -15.64
N SER A 4 5.94 1.44 -15.35
CA SER A 4 5.54 0.50 -16.39
C SER A 4 4.35 1.06 -17.18
N ALA A 5 4.41 0.93 -18.50
CA ALA A 5 3.29 1.32 -19.34
C ALA A 5 2.07 0.43 -19.05
N SER A 6 0.88 1.02 -19.12
CA SER A 6 -0.35 0.24 -19.15
C SER A 6 -0.45 -0.48 -20.50
N ARG A 7 -0.76 -1.77 -20.46
CA ARG A 7 -0.91 -2.59 -21.68
C ARG A 7 -2.10 -2.13 -22.53
N GLY A 8 -1.92 -2.03 -23.84
CA GLY A 8 -2.92 -1.55 -24.79
C GLY A 8 -4.22 -2.36 -24.77
N THR A 9 -5.34 -1.71 -25.04
CA THR A 9 -6.67 -2.33 -25.10
C THR A 9 -6.85 -3.09 -26.40
N ILE A 10 -7.44 -4.29 -26.35
CA ILE A 10 -7.82 -5.07 -27.52
C ILE A 10 -9.33 -4.91 -27.73
N TYR A 11 -9.71 -4.54 -28.94
CA TYR A 11 -11.09 -4.37 -29.36
C TYR A 11 -11.48 -5.43 -30.40
N GLU A 12 -12.74 -5.82 -30.41
CA GLU A 12 -13.30 -6.53 -31.54
C GLU A 12 -13.69 -5.55 -32.66
N LYS A 13 -14.16 -6.06 -33.80
CA LYS A 13 -14.44 -5.24 -35.01
C LYS A 13 -15.46 -4.13 -34.82
N ASN A 14 -16.42 -4.31 -33.91
CA ASN A 14 -17.49 -3.32 -33.66
C ASN A 14 -17.11 -2.35 -32.53
N GLY A 15 -15.95 -2.50 -31.92
CA GLY A 15 -15.42 -1.62 -30.88
C GLY A 15 -15.66 -2.14 -29.46
N ASP A 16 -16.17 -3.35 -29.28
CA ASP A 16 -16.31 -3.94 -27.96
C ASP A 16 -14.95 -4.31 -27.38
N ILE A 17 -14.77 -4.05 -26.09
CA ILE A 17 -13.50 -4.28 -25.39
C ILE A 17 -13.34 -5.77 -25.08
N MET A 18 -12.36 -6.41 -25.71
CA MET A 18 -12.01 -7.81 -25.49
C MET A 18 -10.98 -8.01 -24.37
N ALA A 19 -10.05 -7.07 -24.22
CA ALA A 19 -9.10 -7.02 -23.12
C ALA A 19 -8.70 -5.58 -22.80
N ILE A 20 -8.68 -5.23 -21.52
CA ILE A 20 -8.29 -3.90 -21.03
C ILE A 20 -7.43 -4.02 -19.78
N SER A 21 -6.48 -3.11 -19.62
CA SER A 21 -5.73 -2.96 -18.36
C SER A 21 -6.36 -1.86 -17.52
N TYR A 22 -6.46 -2.10 -16.22
CA TYR A 22 -6.88 -1.09 -15.26
C TYR A 22 -5.83 -0.93 -14.15
N SER A 23 -5.84 0.23 -13.52
CA SER A 23 -4.87 0.60 -12.48
C SER A 23 -5.14 -0.18 -11.20
N THR A 24 -4.08 -0.76 -10.66
CA THR A 24 -4.02 -1.41 -9.36
C THR A 24 -2.77 -0.92 -8.64
N GLU A 25 -2.53 -1.43 -7.45
CA GLU A 25 -1.33 -1.12 -6.69
C GLU A 25 -0.72 -2.36 -6.05
N THR A 26 0.59 -2.35 -5.89
CA THR A 26 1.31 -3.35 -5.09
C THR A 26 1.63 -2.75 -3.74
N VAL A 27 1.16 -3.40 -2.67
CA VAL A 27 1.46 -3.03 -1.29
C VAL A 27 2.75 -3.72 -0.86
N PHE A 28 3.71 -2.94 -0.37
CA PHE A 28 4.96 -3.45 0.16
C PHE A 28 5.34 -2.78 1.48
N VAL A 29 6.21 -3.43 2.23
CA VAL A 29 6.75 -2.94 3.50
C VAL A 29 8.27 -2.89 3.46
N ASP A 30 8.84 -1.94 4.22
CA ASP A 30 10.27 -1.88 4.57
C ASP A 30 10.41 -2.28 6.06
N PRO A 31 10.77 -3.54 6.36
CA PRO A 31 10.88 -4.03 7.74
C PRO A 31 11.84 -3.21 8.60
N LYS A 32 12.94 -2.74 8.00
CA LYS A 32 13.91 -1.90 8.72
C LYS A 32 13.34 -0.54 9.08
N ALA A 33 12.59 0.08 8.18
CA ALA A 33 11.94 1.37 8.46
C ALA A 33 10.86 1.23 9.54
N ILE A 34 10.10 0.13 9.53
CA ILE A 34 9.10 -0.17 10.56
C ILE A 34 9.78 -0.35 11.92
N ALA A 35 10.83 -1.17 12.01
CA ALA A 35 11.57 -1.40 13.26
C ALA A 35 12.12 -0.08 13.83
N SER A 36 12.80 0.72 13.01
CA SER A 36 13.32 2.03 13.43
C SER A 36 12.23 3.01 13.85
N TRP A 37 11.04 2.91 13.27
CA TRP A 37 9.91 3.74 13.66
C TRP A 37 9.30 3.30 14.99
N VAL A 38 9.23 2.00 15.28
CA VAL A 38 8.80 1.46 16.58
C VAL A 38 9.77 1.90 17.68
N GLU A 39 11.08 1.70 17.48
CA GLU A 39 12.12 2.14 18.43
C GLU A 39 12.01 3.64 18.78
N LYS A 40 11.73 4.49 17.78
CA LYS A 40 11.55 5.92 18.02
C LYS A 40 10.30 6.24 18.83
N GLN A 41 9.21 5.47 18.69
CA GLN A 41 8.03 5.64 19.54
C GLN A 41 8.36 5.28 20.99
N GLU A 42 9.07 4.16 21.22
CA GLU A 42 9.49 3.73 22.55
C GLU A 42 10.38 4.78 23.22
N GLN A 43 11.41 5.27 22.52
CA GLN A 43 12.28 6.34 23.01
C GLN A 43 11.52 7.61 23.36
N ALA A 44 10.61 8.07 22.48
CA ALA A 44 9.83 9.27 22.74
C ALA A 44 8.87 9.13 23.94
N ILE A 45 8.37 7.92 24.19
CA ILE A 45 7.54 7.63 25.36
C ILE A 45 8.39 7.66 26.64
N GLU A 46 9.59 7.04 26.62
CA GLU A 46 10.52 7.04 27.73
C GLU A 46 10.96 8.46 28.11
N GLU A 47 11.40 9.25 27.12
CA GLU A 47 11.78 10.66 27.34
C GLU A 47 10.61 11.50 27.92
N ALA A 48 9.39 11.28 27.43
CA ALA A 48 8.21 11.99 27.93
C ALA A 48 7.84 11.55 29.36
N ALA A 49 8.03 10.29 29.70
CA ALA A 49 7.79 9.78 31.06
C ALA A 49 8.81 10.36 32.05
N GLU A 50 10.10 10.39 31.69
CA GLU A 50 11.16 11.00 32.50
C GLU A 50 10.91 12.51 32.73
N ALA A 51 10.61 13.24 31.64
CA ALA A 51 10.30 14.67 31.75
C ALA A 51 9.06 14.96 32.62
N ALA A 52 8.06 14.09 32.59
CA ALA A 52 6.88 14.22 33.45
C ALA A 52 7.23 13.95 34.93
N ALA A 53 8.06 12.93 35.20
CA ALA A 53 8.53 12.60 36.54
C ALA A 53 9.34 13.74 37.15
N GLU A 54 10.26 14.34 36.40
CA GLU A 54 11.06 15.50 36.82
C GLU A 54 10.18 16.71 37.18
N ASN A 55 9.07 16.89 36.46
CA ASN A 55 8.12 17.99 36.68
C ASN A 55 6.99 17.65 37.67
N GLY A 56 7.03 16.45 38.28
CA GLY A 56 6.00 16.01 39.23
C GLY A 56 4.60 15.84 38.62
N LYS A 57 4.53 15.60 37.30
CA LYS A 57 3.28 15.41 36.57
C LYS A 57 3.01 13.92 36.35
N SER A 58 1.73 13.54 36.39
CA SER A 58 1.31 12.21 35.96
C SER A 58 1.42 12.10 34.43
N TYR A 59 1.97 10.98 33.95
CA TYR A 59 2.07 10.67 32.52
C TYR A 59 1.38 9.34 32.24
N THR A 60 0.52 9.35 31.24
CA THR A 60 -0.08 8.12 30.71
C THR A 60 0.50 7.90 29.31
N PRO A 61 1.32 6.85 29.10
CA PRO A 61 1.92 6.61 27.80
C PRO A 61 0.84 6.30 26.76
N PRO A 62 1.00 6.81 25.53
CA PRO A 62 0.16 6.38 24.41
C PRO A 62 0.46 4.92 24.07
N GLU A 63 -0.49 4.27 23.42
CA GLU A 63 -0.29 2.93 22.86
C GLU A 63 0.79 2.96 21.78
N ILE A 64 1.72 1.98 21.85
CA ILE A 64 2.76 1.78 20.84
C ILE A 64 2.12 1.02 19.68
N LEU A 65 2.21 1.58 18.48
CA LEU A 65 1.79 0.91 17.25
C LEU A 65 2.97 0.07 16.76
N ASP A 66 2.99 -1.20 17.15
CA ASP A 66 4.06 -2.13 16.89
C ASP A 66 3.93 -2.89 15.56
N GLN A 67 4.84 -3.83 15.33
CA GLN A 67 4.80 -4.69 14.15
C GLN A 67 3.56 -5.58 14.10
N ALA A 68 3.06 -6.02 15.27
CA ALA A 68 1.86 -6.85 15.34
C ALA A 68 0.59 -6.04 14.97
N TYR A 69 0.51 -4.78 15.38
CA TYR A 69 -0.54 -3.86 14.94
C TYR A 69 -0.57 -3.73 13.42
N ILE A 70 0.60 -3.50 12.80
CA ILE A 70 0.72 -3.40 11.35
C ILE A 70 0.32 -4.71 10.67
N ALA A 71 0.78 -5.85 11.20
CA ALA A 71 0.47 -7.17 10.64
C ALA A 71 -1.04 -7.45 10.64
N ARG A 72 -1.73 -7.23 11.76
CA ARG A 72 -3.18 -7.41 11.86
C ARG A 72 -3.94 -6.52 10.87
N GLY A 73 -3.60 -5.23 10.82
CA GLY A 73 -4.27 -4.30 9.91
C GLY A 73 -4.06 -4.65 8.43
N LEU A 74 -2.83 -4.97 8.02
CA LEU A 74 -2.55 -5.37 6.64
C LEU A 74 -3.17 -6.72 6.28
N SER A 75 -3.14 -7.72 7.20
CA SER A 75 -3.78 -9.02 7.02
C SER A 75 -5.28 -8.86 6.73
N ARG A 76 -5.97 -8.10 7.57
CA ARG A 76 -7.40 -7.83 7.40
C ARG A 76 -7.73 -7.11 6.10
N ILE A 77 -7.02 -6.01 5.79
CA ILE A 77 -7.31 -5.19 4.61
C ILE A 77 -6.98 -5.94 3.32
N LEU A 78 -5.86 -6.66 3.31
CA LEU A 78 -5.35 -7.32 2.11
C LEU A 78 -5.83 -8.76 1.96
N ASP A 79 -6.56 -9.33 2.92
CA ASP A 79 -6.97 -10.72 2.93
C ASP A 79 -5.77 -11.65 2.68
N VAL A 80 -4.76 -11.55 3.56
CA VAL A 80 -3.56 -12.39 3.59
C VAL A 80 -3.43 -13.03 4.98
N GLU A 81 -2.78 -14.18 5.06
CA GLU A 81 -2.57 -14.89 6.32
C GLU A 81 -1.72 -14.04 7.28
N GLU A 82 -2.26 -13.78 8.48
CA GLU A 82 -1.62 -12.92 9.47
C GLU A 82 -0.23 -13.45 9.87
N GLU A 83 -0.07 -14.77 9.96
CA GLU A 83 1.17 -15.40 10.40
C GLU A 83 2.36 -15.18 9.45
N THR A 84 2.09 -14.87 8.17
CA THR A 84 3.17 -14.63 7.18
C THR A 84 3.81 -13.25 7.31
N ILE A 85 3.06 -12.26 7.80
CA ILE A 85 3.53 -10.87 7.85
C ILE A 85 4.58 -10.66 8.92
N PRO A 86 4.41 -11.12 10.19
CA PRO A 86 5.40 -10.96 11.25
C PRO A 86 6.76 -11.55 10.90
N GLU A 87 6.82 -12.77 10.33
CA GLU A 87 8.06 -13.42 9.92
C GLU A 87 8.89 -12.53 8.98
N HIS A 88 8.22 -11.82 8.06
CA HIS A 88 8.89 -10.91 7.15
C HIS A 88 9.26 -9.58 7.78
N LEU A 89 8.46 -9.08 8.75
CA LEU A 89 8.75 -7.83 9.47
C LEU A 89 9.92 -7.97 10.44
N GLU A 90 10.16 -9.15 11.01
CA GLU A 90 11.32 -9.44 11.87
C GLU A 90 12.64 -9.41 11.09
N ASN A 91 12.61 -9.69 9.79
CA ASN A 91 13.82 -9.72 8.97
C ASN A 91 14.22 -8.29 8.51
N THR A 92 14.80 -7.52 9.39
CA THR A 92 15.26 -6.14 9.17
C THR A 92 16.45 -6.02 8.19
N ALA A 93 17.04 -7.14 7.75
CA ALA A 93 18.04 -7.15 6.68
C ALA A 93 17.39 -6.84 5.31
N ASN A 94 16.13 -7.20 5.13
CA ASN A 94 15.36 -6.84 3.96
C ASN A 94 14.75 -5.44 4.14
N ARG A 95 14.81 -4.65 3.07
CA ARG A 95 14.19 -3.32 3.01
C ARG A 95 12.98 -3.27 2.10
N TYR A 96 12.61 -4.40 1.51
CA TYR A 96 11.50 -4.50 0.58
C TYR A 96 10.89 -5.89 0.62
N TRP A 97 9.62 -5.97 0.99
CA TRP A 97 8.83 -7.19 0.90
C TRP A 97 7.43 -6.84 0.38
N GLU A 98 7.02 -7.53 -0.68
CA GLU A 98 5.71 -7.37 -1.29
C GLU A 98 4.68 -8.16 -0.52
N VAL A 99 3.77 -7.46 0.16
CA VAL A 99 2.67 -8.08 0.92
C VAL A 99 1.61 -8.61 -0.03
N LYS A 100 1.16 -7.77 -0.97
CA LYS A 100 0.18 -8.17 -1.99
C LYS A 100 0.33 -7.34 -3.26
N LYS A 101 0.33 -8.03 -4.41
CA LYS A 101 0.36 -7.42 -5.74
C LYS A 101 -1.04 -7.20 -6.29
N LYS A 102 -1.16 -6.25 -7.21
CA LYS A 102 -2.36 -6.01 -8.02
C LYS A 102 -3.62 -5.82 -7.18
N VAL A 103 -3.48 -5.07 -6.09
CA VAL A 103 -4.55 -4.68 -5.18
C VAL A 103 -5.44 -3.67 -5.90
N ASP A 104 -6.75 -3.88 -5.86
CA ASP A 104 -7.73 -2.97 -6.46
C ASP A 104 -7.76 -1.63 -5.71
N GLN A 105 -8.20 -0.54 -6.38
CA GLN A 105 -8.05 0.83 -5.85
C GLN A 105 -8.81 1.06 -4.55
N ASP A 106 -9.98 0.46 -4.37
CA ASP A 106 -10.79 0.55 -3.14
C ASP A 106 -10.04 -0.03 -1.94
N VAL A 107 -9.40 -1.19 -2.10
CA VAL A 107 -8.57 -1.82 -1.07
C VAL A 107 -7.28 -1.02 -0.83
N ALA A 108 -6.67 -0.50 -1.90
CA ALA A 108 -5.50 0.37 -1.80
C ALA A 108 -5.81 1.66 -1.03
N ASP A 109 -7.01 2.24 -1.22
CA ASP A 109 -7.48 3.41 -0.48
C ASP A 109 -7.71 3.08 1.00
N GLU A 110 -8.20 1.88 1.32
CA GLU A 110 -8.30 1.43 2.72
C GLU A 110 -6.91 1.28 3.36
N VAL A 111 -5.92 0.74 2.65
CA VAL A 111 -4.52 0.71 3.12
C VAL A 111 -4.01 2.13 3.39
N ARG A 112 -4.30 3.11 2.52
CA ARG A 112 -3.91 4.51 2.75
C ARG A 112 -4.57 5.10 4.00
N ARG A 113 -5.86 4.83 4.21
CA ARG A 113 -6.57 5.26 5.42
C ARG A 113 -5.93 4.67 6.68
N PHE A 114 -5.54 3.39 6.63
CA PHE A 114 -4.81 2.74 7.71
C PHE A 114 -3.42 3.38 7.95
N ILE A 115 -2.62 3.57 6.90
CA ILE A 115 -1.31 4.24 6.98
C ILE A 115 -1.43 5.64 7.58
N ASN A 116 -2.49 6.36 7.21
CA ASN A 116 -2.74 7.71 7.69
C ASN A 116 -3.28 7.76 9.11
N GLY A 117 -3.67 6.62 9.71
CA GLY A 117 -4.28 6.55 11.04
C GLY A 117 -5.72 7.07 11.06
N GLU A 118 -6.44 6.95 9.95
CA GLU A 118 -7.88 7.23 9.87
C GLU A 118 -8.72 6.07 10.36
N ILE A 119 -8.19 4.87 10.25
CA ILE A 119 -8.77 3.62 10.76
C ILE A 119 -7.72 2.84 11.57
N ASP A 120 -8.18 2.04 12.53
CA ASP A 120 -7.35 1.10 13.28
C ASP A 120 -7.15 -0.24 12.54
N GLU A 121 -6.47 -1.20 13.18
CA GLU A 121 -6.23 -2.53 12.64
C GLU A 121 -7.50 -3.35 12.46
N GLU A 122 -8.57 -3.02 13.19
CA GLU A 122 -9.89 -3.66 13.07
C GLU A 122 -10.77 -3.00 12.00
N GLY A 123 -10.36 -1.83 11.48
CA GLY A 123 -11.08 -1.05 10.48
C GLY A 123 -12.06 -0.03 11.06
N ASN A 124 -12.03 0.17 12.37
CA ASN A 124 -12.87 1.18 13.01
C ASN A 124 -12.32 2.59 12.70
N GLN A 125 -13.23 3.51 12.42
CA GLN A 125 -12.86 4.90 12.19
C GLN A 125 -12.34 5.54 13.47
N LEU A 126 -11.13 6.08 13.42
CA LEU A 126 -10.53 6.77 14.54
C LEU A 126 -11.07 8.20 14.66
N THR A 127 -11.17 8.68 15.89
CA THR A 127 -11.68 10.00 16.22
C THR A 127 -10.66 10.78 17.08
N THR A 128 -10.72 12.09 17.01
CA THR A 128 -9.96 13.01 17.88
C THR A 128 -10.90 14.08 18.42
N THR A 129 -10.42 14.86 19.40
CA THR A 129 -11.17 15.99 19.93
C THR A 129 -10.62 17.28 19.33
N ASP A 130 -11.49 18.12 18.78
CA ASP A 130 -11.12 19.43 18.26
C ASP A 130 -10.87 20.45 19.38
N ALA A 131 -10.48 21.68 18.99
CA ALA A 131 -10.20 22.76 19.93
C ALA A 131 -11.44 23.20 20.74
N ASP A 132 -12.64 22.93 20.25
CA ASP A 132 -13.91 23.27 20.86
C ASP A 132 -14.46 22.13 21.75
N GLY A 133 -13.74 21.01 21.84
CA GLY A 133 -14.09 19.84 22.64
C GLY A 133 -15.06 18.86 21.95
N ASN A 134 -15.33 19.00 20.64
CA ASN A 134 -16.18 18.08 19.92
C ASN A 134 -15.39 16.87 19.41
N THR A 135 -16.03 15.69 19.40
CA THR A 135 -15.45 14.51 18.77
C THR A 135 -15.58 14.62 17.26
N VAL A 136 -14.44 14.64 16.57
CA VAL A 136 -14.35 14.70 15.10
C VAL A 136 -13.61 13.49 14.56
N LEU A 137 -13.93 13.09 13.34
CA LEU A 137 -13.21 12.02 12.66
C LEU A 137 -11.79 12.48 12.34
N ILE A 138 -10.82 11.60 12.54
CA ILE A 138 -9.47 11.83 12.05
C ILE A 138 -9.52 11.78 10.53
N SER A 139 -9.16 12.88 9.91
CA SER A 139 -9.00 12.99 8.47
C SER A 139 -7.59 13.44 8.13
N THR A 140 -7.19 13.34 6.88
CA THR A 140 -5.85 13.69 6.38
C THR A 140 -5.40 15.13 6.72
N GLY A 141 -6.28 15.98 7.21
CA GLY A 141 -5.97 17.34 7.74
C GLY A 141 -5.63 17.39 9.23
N GLY A 142 -5.95 16.35 10.03
CA GLY A 142 -5.49 16.19 11.41
C GLY A 142 -4.05 15.65 11.42
N ARG A 143 -3.39 15.60 12.58
CA ARG A 143 -2.08 14.94 12.70
C ARG A 143 -2.29 13.47 13.16
N PRO A 144 -2.71 12.55 12.29
CA PRO A 144 -2.80 11.16 12.64
C PRO A 144 -1.39 10.62 12.89
N LYS A 145 -1.27 9.61 13.72
CA LYS A 145 -0.04 8.82 13.76
C LYS A 145 0.11 8.11 12.42
N ARG A 146 0.95 8.66 11.53
CA ARG A 146 1.22 8.03 10.25
C ARG A 146 2.10 6.82 10.45
N LEU A 147 1.64 5.63 10.05
CA LEU A 147 2.47 4.44 10.03
C LEU A 147 3.60 4.61 9.02
N GLN A 148 4.81 4.22 9.41
CA GLN A 148 5.99 4.30 8.53
C GLN A 148 6.38 2.90 8.04
N GLY A 149 7.09 2.88 6.91
CA GLY A 149 7.59 1.64 6.31
C GLY A 149 6.57 0.86 5.50
N ILE A 150 5.36 1.38 5.27
CA ILE A 150 4.36 0.81 4.37
C ILE A 150 4.22 1.73 3.19
N SER A 151 4.21 1.18 1.97
CA SER A 151 4.10 1.97 0.75
C SER A 151 3.33 1.22 -0.33
N LEU A 152 2.80 1.98 -1.29
CA LEU A 152 2.08 1.45 -2.43
C LEU A 152 2.80 1.87 -3.72
N LEU A 153 2.96 0.93 -4.64
CA LEU A 153 3.52 1.17 -5.97
C LEU A 153 2.44 0.97 -7.03
N PRO A 154 2.35 1.87 -8.02
CA PRO A 154 1.46 1.68 -9.15
C PRO A 154 1.72 0.36 -9.86
N ASP A 155 0.66 -0.38 -10.14
CA ASP A 155 0.64 -1.63 -10.90
C ASP A 155 -0.56 -1.64 -11.82
N THR A 156 -0.69 -2.66 -12.67
CA THR A 156 -1.82 -2.83 -13.58
C THR A 156 -2.29 -4.27 -13.59
N LYS A 157 -3.61 -4.46 -13.77
CA LYS A 157 -4.22 -5.77 -13.91
C LYS A 157 -4.97 -5.87 -15.22
N ARG A 158 -4.86 -7.01 -15.88
CA ARG A 158 -5.53 -7.27 -17.16
C ARG A 158 -6.91 -7.86 -16.90
N LEU A 159 -7.92 -7.27 -17.53
CA LEU A 159 -9.31 -7.72 -17.48
C LEU A 159 -9.75 -8.20 -18.85
N TYR A 160 -10.45 -9.31 -18.87
CA TYR A 160 -11.09 -9.91 -20.07
C TYR A 160 -12.60 -9.95 -19.85
N PRO A 161 -13.35 -8.92 -20.29
CA PRO A 161 -14.78 -8.77 -19.96
C PRO A 161 -15.64 -9.96 -20.39
N PHE A 162 -15.26 -10.62 -21.50
CA PHE A 162 -15.99 -11.78 -22.02
C PHE A 162 -15.48 -13.13 -21.49
N GLY A 163 -14.55 -13.12 -20.53
CA GLY A 163 -14.05 -14.31 -19.84
C GLY A 163 -13.57 -15.40 -20.81
N SER A 164 -14.14 -16.59 -20.68
CA SER A 164 -13.73 -17.76 -21.48
C SER A 164 -14.21 -17.75 -22.93
N LEU A 165 -15.12 -16.84 -23.33
CA LEU A 165 -15.73 -16.85 -24.69
C LEU A 165 -14.72 -16.77 -25.83
N ALA A 166 -13.62 -16.03 -25.62
CA ALA A 166 -12.53 -15.91 -26.59
C ALA A 166 -11.18 -16.35 -26.01
N GLY A 167 -11.16 -17.04 -24.87
CA GLY A 167 -9.93 -17.34 -24.10
C GLY A 167 -8.85 -18.04 -24.91
N ASN A 168 -9.23 -18.98 -25.78
CA ASN A 168 -8.27 -19.70 -26.64
C ASN A 168 -7.65 -18.81 -27.72
N VAL A 169 -8.36 -17.77 -28.17
CA VAL A 169 -7.88 -16.83 -29.21
C VAL A 169 -7.17 -15.66 -28.55
N MET A 170 -7.79 -15.07 -27.52
CA MET A 170 -7.23 -13.94 -26.80
C MET A 170 -5.95 -14.30 -26.06
N GLY A 171 -5.91 -15.46 -25.44
CA GLY A 171 -4.82 -15.85 -24.58
C GLY A 171 -4.85 -15.11 -23.24
N PHE A 172 -3.69 -14.98 -22.62
CA PHE A 172 -3.53 -14.33 -21.33
C PHE A 172 -2.13 -13.72 -21.16
N VAL A 173 -1.99 -12.88 -20.16
CA VAL A 173 -0.72 -12.31 -19.72
C VAL A 173 -0.24 -13.03 -18.45
N ASN A 174 1.07 -13.08 -18.24
CA ASN A 174 1.67 -13.57 -17.00
C ASN A 174 1.59 -12.50 -15.87
N ALA A 175 2.11 -12.82 -14.70
CA ALA A 175 2.14 -11.92 -13.54
C ALA A 175 2.86 -10.58 -13.81
N SER A 176 3.79 -10.56 -14.77
CA SER A 176 4.54 -9.36 -15.18
C SER A 176 3.88 -8.61 -16.34
N ASN A 177 2.61 -8.90 -16.66
CA ASN A 177 1.85 -8.30 -17.77
C ASN A 177 2.44 -8.55 -19.17
N VAL A 178 3.26 -9.59 -19.35
CA VAL A 178 3.80 -10.03 -20.64
C VAL A 178 2.83 -11.04 -21.24
N GLY A 179 2.56 -10.93 -22.54
CA GLY A 179 1.70 -11.86 -23.27
C GLY A 179 2.27 -13.28 -23.26
N ALA A 180 1.52 -14.24 -22.68
CA ALA A 180 1.97 -15.62 -22.55
C ALA A 180 1.38 -16.54 -23.62
N TYR A 181 0.21 -16.22 -24.16
CA TYR A 181 -0.50 -17.04 -25.14
C TYR A 181 -1.46 -16.21 -26.00
N GLY A 182 -1.88 -16.75 -27.16
CA GLY A 182 -2.91 -16.18 -28.05
C GLY A 182 -2.53 -14.83 -28.64
N LEU A 183 -3.52 -13.97 -28.85
CA LEU A 183 -3.33 -12.60 -29.37
C LEU A 183 -2.47 -11.76 -28.43
N GLU A 184 -2.59 -11.96 -27.13
CA GLU A 184 -1.74 -11.28 -26.13
C GLU A 184 -0.25 -11.54 -26.39
N ALA A 185 0.13 -12.77 -26.70
CA ALA A 185 1.53 -13.10 -27.01
C ALA A 185 1.91 -12.67 -28.44
N ALA A 186 1.00 -12.85 -29.43
CA ALA A 186 1.28 -12.50 -30.82
C ALA A 186 1.51 -11.01 -31.04
N TYR A 187 0.88 -10.14 -30.26
CA TYR A 187 0.97 -8.69 -30.33
C TYR A 187 1.65 -8.07 -29.12
N ASP A 188 2.46 -8.82 -28.38
CA ASP A 188 3.08 -8.35 -27.14
C ASP A 188 3.89 -7.08 -27.35
N ASP A 189 4.71 -7.01 -28.39
CA ASP A 189 5.53 -5.84 -28.73
C ASP A 189 4.71 -4.55 -28.95
N VAL A 190 3.47 -4.68 -29.45
CA VAL A 190 2.57 -3.56 -29.69
C VAL A 190 1.79 -3.20 -28.43
N LEU A 191 1.35 -4.22 -27.69
CA LEU A 191 0.47 -4.07 -26.53
C LEU A 191 1.21 -3.61 -25.28
N SER A 192 2.46 -4.02 -25.08
CA SER A 192 3.22 -3.73 -23.85
C SER A 192 3.58 -2.25 -23.66
N GLY A 193 3.56 -1.45 -24.74
CA GLY A 193 3.89 -0.03 -24.69
C GLY A 193 5.36 0.25 -24.37
N SER A 194 5.66 1.50 -24.06
CA SER A 194 7.02 1.93 -23.69
C SER A 194 7.08 2.38 -22.24
N THR A 195 8.06 1.89 -21.51
CA THR A 195 8.32 2.26 -20.12
C THR A 195 8.60 3.75 -19.98
N GLY A 196 7.90 4.43 -19.08
CA GLY A 196 8.13 5.82 -18.73
C GLY A 196 9.15 5.99 -17.60
N LEU A 197 9.82 7.14 -17.55
CA LEU A 197 10.68 7.54 -16.45
C LEU A 197 10.13 8.81 -15.81
N THR A 198 9.78 8.73 -14.54
CA THR A 198 9.47 9.92 -13.74
C THR A 198 10.69 10.34 -12.96
N ILE A 199 11.12 11.59 -13.18
CA ILE A 199 12.20 12.23 -12.43
C ILE A 199 11.53 13.22 -11.48
N THR A 200 11.59 12.94 -10.18
CA THR A 200 11.14 13.88 -9.14
C THR A 200 12.36 14.63 -8.64
N PRO A 201 12.43 15.96 -8.76
CA PRO A 201 13.52 16.73 -8.18
C PRO A 201 13.41 16.65 -6.65
N ILE A 202 14.48 16.20 -6.00
CA ILE A 202 14.62 16.24 -4.54
C ILE A 202 15.26 17.58 -4.21
N ASN A 203 14.54 18.47 -3.55
CA ASN A 203 15.13 19.68 -2.99
C ASN A 203 16.04 19.30 -1.82
N ALA A 204 17.28 19.80 -1.84
CA ALA A 204 18.30 19.54 -0.83
C ALA A 204 17.97 20.09 0.58
N ASN A 205 16.81 20.73 0.76
CA ASN A 205 16.38 21.36 2.00
C ASN A 205 15.27 20.57 2.75
N SER A 206 15.10 19.27 2.47
CA SER A 206 14.25 18.41 3.28
C SER A 206 15.11 17.71 4.34
N THR A 207 15.42 18.45 5.41
CA THR A 207 15.85 17.91 6.70
C THR A 207 14.64 17.70 7.58
#